data_36991834d2581f9508247dbd6aba4699
#
_entry.id   36991834d2581f9508247dbd6aba4699
#
_cell.length_a   1.000
_cell.length_b   1.000
_cell.length_c   1.000
_cell.angle_alpha   90.00
_cell.angle_beta   90.00
_cell.angle_gamma   90.00
#
_symmetry.space_group_name_H-M   'P 1'
#
loop_
_entity.id
_entity.type
_entity.pdbx_description
1 polymer ?
#
loop_
_entity_poly.entity_id
_entity_poly.type
_entity_poly.pdbx_seq_one_letter_code
_entity_poly.pdbx_strand_id
1 'polypeptide(L)'
;SGLGPTLAENVVTYIKENGAFRSRSELKKVKRMGEKAFEQCAGFLRIEGAENPLDNSSVHPESYAVAERMAKDLGISLKSLIGNEEACNKIELSRYVNDRIGLPTLKDIVDELKKSGRDPRSVAKVFSFADNIHTIDDLEIGMVVPGIVTNLTNFGAFVDIGVKQDGLVHISEIADKYISNPADVL
;
A
#
# COMPACT_ATOMS: atom_id res chain seq x y z
N SER A 1 8.66 -1.17 10.61
CA SER A 1 7.62 -0.28 11.19
C SER A 1 8.00 0.26 12.59
N GLY A 2 9.14 -0.08 13.16
CA GLY A 2 9.57 0.38 14.50
C GLY A 2 8.77 -0.16 15.69
N LEU A 3 7.72 -0.93 15.46
CA LEU A 3 6.92 -1.57 16.51
C LEU A 3 7.36 -3.02 16.70
N GLY A 4 7.96 -3.30 17.86
CA GLY A 4 8.16 -4.66 18.34
C GLY A 4 6.87 -5.25 18.95
N PRO A 5 6.83 -6.58 19.23
CA PRO A 5 5.63 -7.24 19.75
C PRO A 5 5.05 -6.55 21.00
N THR A 6 5.88 -6.22 21.96
CA THR A 6 5.46 -5.56 23.21
C THR A 6 4.80 -4.19 22.99
N LEU A 7 5.32 -3.39 22.03
CA LEU A 7 4.72 -2.10 21.72
C LEU A 7 3.39 -2.28 20.99
N ALA A 8 3.28 -3.26 20.09
CA ALA A 8 2.04 -3.59 19.42
C ALA A 8 0.94 -4.02 20.41
N GLU A 9 1.28 -4.85 21.38
CA GLU A 9 0.39 -5.25 22.50
C GLU A 9 -0.05 -4.04 23.33
N ASN A 10 0.87 -3.13 23.66
CA ASN A 10 0.55 -1.92 24.42
C ASN A 10 -0.39 -0.99 23.63
N VAL A 11 -0.25 -0.88 22.30
CA VAL A 11 -1.18 -0.12 21.45
C VAL A 11 -2.57 -0.74 21.50
N VAL A 12 -2.69 -2.07 21.37
CA VAL A 12 -3.98 -2.78 21.46
C VAL A 12 -4.61 -2.61 22.84
N THR A 13 -3.80 -2.71 23.89
CA THR A 13 -4.28 -2.51 25.28
C THR A 13 -4.80 -1.10 25.48
N TYR A 14 -4.05 -0.11 24.99
CA TYR A 14 -4.48 1.30 25.07
C TYR A 14 -5.84 1.52 24.39
N ILE A 15 -6.03 0.95 23.20
CA ILE A 15 -7.30 1.06 22.45
C ILE A 15 -8.46 0.41 23.25
N LYS A 16 -8.22 -0.74 23.89
CA LYS A 16 -9.24 -1.42 24.71
C LYS A 16 -9.65 -0.60 25.94
N GLU A 17 -8.71 0.11 26.54
CA GLU A 17 -8.94 0.89 27.78
C GLU A 17 -9.49 2.31 27.49
N ASN A 18 -9.05 2.96 26.42
CA ASN A 18 -9.29 4.37 26.14
C ASN A 18 -10.13 4.62 24.88
N GLY A 19 -10.42 3.58 24.09
CA GLY A 19 -11.06 3.69 22.78
C GLY A 19 -10.07 3.96 21.64
N ALA A 20 -10.60 4.19 20.45
CA ALA A 20 -9.80 4.46 19.27
C ALA A 20 -9.04 5.79 19.38
N PHE A 21 -7.85 5.85 18.81
CA PHE A 21 -7.07 7.09 18.73
C PHE A 21 -7.79 8.13 17.87
N ARG A 22 -7.73 9.39 18.27
CA ARG A 22 -8.25 10.54 17.52
C ARG A 22 -7.17 11.26 16.73
N SER A 23 -5.90 11.05 17.09
CA SER A 23 -4.76 11.64 16.40
C SER A 23 -3.52 10.76 16.56
N ARG A 24 -2.58 10.89 15.62
CA ARG A 24 -1.27 10.22 15.73
C ARG A 24 -0.50 10.65 16.98
N SER A 25 -0.65 11.89 17.43
CA SER A 25 0.01 12.37 18.64
C SER A 25 -0.40 11.60 19.90
N GLU A 26 -1.59 11.03 19.93
CA GLU A 26 -2.04 10.20 21.05
C GLU A 26 -1.29 8.89 21.18
N LEU A 27 -0.65 8.40 20.11
CA LEU A 27 0.24 7.22 20.18
C LEU A 27 1.38 7.43 21.20
N LYS A 28 1.82 8.65 21.43
CA LYS A 28 2.84 8.96 22.45
C LYS A 28 2.36 8.68 23.89
N LYS A 29 1.06 8.54 24.12
CA LYS A 29 0.48 8.18 25.43
C LYS A 29 0.57 6.67 25.71
N VAL A 30 0.88 5.87 24.69
CA VAL A 30 1.01 4.42 24.83
C VAL A 30 2.24 4.07 25.65
N LYS A 31 2.10 3.15 26.58
CA LYS A 31 3.19 2.70 27.45
C LYS A 31 4.38 2.21 26.63
N ARG A 32 5.59 2.71 26.95
CA ARG A 32 6.85 2.43 26.24
C ARG A 32 6.96 3.00 24.81
N MET A 33 6.03 3.83 24.37
CA MET A 33 6.15 4.56 23.12
C MET A 33 7.08 5.77 23.33
N GLY A 34 8.38 5.55 23.13
CA GLY A 34 9.36 6.65 23.13
C GLY A 34 9.33 7.45 21.83
N GLU A 35 9.97 8.63 21.80
CA GLU A 35 9.98 9.49 20.60
C GLU A 35 10.54 8.78 19.37
N LYS A 36 11.65 8.06 19.49
CA LYS A 36 12.22 7.29 18.37
C LYS A 36 11.28 6.22 17.82
N ALA A 37 10.56 5.52 18.71
CA ALA A 37 9.60 4.51 18.28
C ALA A 37 8.40 5.18 17.58
N PHE A 38 7.94 6.31 18.10
CA PHE A 38 6.89 7.10 17.46
C PHE A 38 7.30 7.59 16.06
N GLU A 39 8.47 8.22 15.93
CA GLU A 39 9.02 8.68 14.64
C GLU A 39 9.10 7.54 13.61
N GLN A 40 9.57 6.36 14.03
CA GLN A 40 9.69 5.20 13.13
C GLN A 40 8.36 4.58 12.72
N CYS A 41 7.32 4.67 13.55
CA CYS A 41 6.04 4.03 13.27
C CYS A 41 4.95 4.99 12.75
N ALA A 42 5.07 6.29 13.01
CA ALA A 42 4.02 7.26 12.75
C ALA A 42 3.54 7.30 11.28
N GLY A 43 4.45 7.18 10.31
CA GLY A 43 4.10 7.14 8.89
C GLY A 43 3.36 5.87 8.45
N PHE A 44 3.46 4.79 9.23
CA PHE A 44 2.83 3.50 8.90
C PHE A 44 1.49 3.26 9.61
N LEU A 45 1.21 4.02 10.66
CA LEU A 45 -0.03 3.92 11.42
C LEU A 45 -1.05 4.93 10.88
N ARG A 46 -2.21 4.45 10.48
CA ARG A 46 -3.32 5.27 9.97
C ARG A 46 -4.45 5.27 10.99
N ILE A 47 -5.04 6.44 11.21
CA ILE A 47 -6.15 6.62 12.14
C ILE A 47 -7.35 7.10 11.34
N GLU A 48 -8.31 6.22 11.16
CA GLU A 48 -9.57 6.54 10.51
C GLU A 48 -10.37 7.50 11.38
N GLY A 49 -10.97 8.53 10.76
CA GLY A 49 -11.75 9.52 11.47
C GLY A 49 -10.95 10.46 12.35
N ALA A 50 -9.62 10.53 12.18
CA ALA A 50 -8.76 11.46 12.91
C ALA A 50 -9.17 12.92 12.68
N GLU A 51 -8.89 13.76 13.69
CA GLU A 51 -9.11 15.22 13.61
C GLU A 51 -8.28 15.86 12.49
N ASN A 52 -7.02 15.42 12.34
CA ASN A 52 -6.18 15.80 11.18
C ASN A 52 -6.29 14.74 10.09
N PRO A 53 -6.78 15.11 8.89
CA PRO A 53 -6.91 14.16 7.77
C PRO A 53 -5.58 13.49 7.37
N LEU A 54 -4.43 14.11 7.64
CA LEU A 54 -3.11 13.53 7.37
C LEU A 54 -2.79 12.33 8.26
N ASP A 55 -3.45 12.18 9.40
CA ASP A 55 -3.29 11.03 10.27
C ASP A 55 -3.82 9.72 9.64
N ASN A 56 -4.66 9.84 8.61
CA ASN A 56 -5.10 8.72 7.77
C ASN A 56 -4.31 8.61 6.44
N SER A 57 -3.12 9.14 6.39
CA SER A 57 -2.24 9.09 5.21
C SER A 57 -0.89 8.45 5.54
N SER A 58 -0.03 8.21 4.56
CA SER A 58 1.36 7.80 4.78
C SER A 58 2.30 9.00 4.99
N VAL A 59 1.80 10.23 4.92
CA VAL A 59 2.59 11.43 5.17
C VAL A 59 3.09 11.41 6.62
N HIS A 60 4.40 11.57 6.80
CA HIS A 60 4.99 11.60 8.14
C HIS A 60 4.64 12.90 8.87
N PRO A 61 4.41 12.88 10.20
CA PRO A 61 4.05 14.09 10.98
C PRO A 61 5.01 15.27 10.82
N GLU A 62 6.28 15.04 10.59
CA GLU A 62 7.28 16.08 10.30
C GLU A 62 6.98 16.89 9.04
N SER A 63 6.25 16.28 8.10
CA SER A 63 5.88 16.88 6.82
C SER A 63 4.51 17.56 6.83
N TYR A 64 3.77 17.51 7.95
CA TYR A 64 2.43 18.09 8.03
C TYR A 64 2.41 19.58 7.74
N ALA A 65 3.35 20.34 8.33
CA ALA A 65 3.45 21.77 8.11
C ALA A 65 3.65 22.14 6.61
N VAL A 66 4.37 21.31 5.86
CA VAL A 66 4.56 21.50 4.42
C VAL A 66 3.27 21.19 3.65
N ALA A 67 2.58 20.10 3.97
CA ALA A 67 1.31 19.75 3.34
C ALA A 67 0.22 20.80 3.63
N GLU A 68 0.14 21.30 4.85
CA GLU A 68 -0.76 22.39 5.24
C GLU A 68 -0.47 23.68 4.48
N ARG A 69 0.81 24.03 4.30
CA ARG A 69 1.22 25.17 3.51
C ARG A 69 0.85 25.02 2.05
N MET A 70 1.02 23.83 1.47
CA MET A 70 0.61 23.54 0.09
C MET A 70 -0.91 23.76 -0.10
N ALA A 71 -1.73 23.26 0.83
CA ALA A 71 -3.18 23.45 0.81
C ALA A 71 -3.56 24.95 0.90
N LYS A 72 -2.91 25.69 1.81
CA LYS A 72 -3.13 27.12 2.03
C LYS A 72 -2.77 27.94 0.78
N ASP A 73 -1.63 27.65 0.15
CA ASP A 73 -1.17 28.37 -1.04
C ASP A 73 -2.09 28.13 -2.25
N LEU A 74 -2.76 26.97 -2.31
CA LEU A 74 -3.79 26.67 -3.29
C LEU A 74 -5.18 27.24 -2.91
N GLY A 75 -5.34 27.83 -1.73
CA GLY A 75 -6.62 28.37 -1.24
C GLY A 75 -7.68 27.31 -0.96
N ILE A 76 -7.29 26.07 -0.69
CA ILE A 76 -8.20 24.95 -0.40
C ILE A 76 -7.93 24.36 0.99
N SER A 77 -8.92 23.63 1.51
CA SER A 77 -8.72 22.91 2.77
C SER A 77 -7.78 21.70 2.58
N LEU A 78 -7.08 21.34 3.65
CA LEU A 78 -6.23 20.14 3.64
C LEU A 78 -7.03 18.88 3.27
N LYS A 79 -8.25 18.76 3.74
CA LYS A 79 -9.18 17.67 3.41
C LYS A 79 -9.52 17.63 1.91
N SER A 80 -9.62 18.80 1.27
CA SER A 80 -9.91 18.92 -0.17
C SER A 80 -8.68 18.69 -1.04
N LEU A 81 -7.47 18.82 -0.48
CA LEU A 81 -6.22 18.51 -1.16
C LEU A 81 -5.98 16.98 -1.22
N ILE A 82 -6.33 16.29 -0.14
CA ILE A 82 -6.13 14.84 -0.01
C ILE A 82 -7.04 14.10 -1.00
N GLY A 83 -6.45 13.27 -1.86
CA GLY A 83 -7.16 12.51 -2.90
C GLY A 83 -7.53 13.34 -4.14
N ASN A 84 -7.16 14.62 -4.20
CA ASN A 84 -7.41 15.49 -5.34
C ASN A 84 -6.16 15.61 -6.23
N GLU A 85 -6.12 14.77 -7.25
CA GLU A 85 -4.99 14.70 -8.17
C GLU A 85 -4.78 16.02 -8.95
N GLU A 86 -5.85 16.69 -9.35
CA GLU A 86 -5.77 17.96 -10.09
C GLU A 86 -5.15 19.07 -9.23
N ALA A 87 -5.57 19.17 -7.96
CA ALA A 87 -5.00 20.13 -7.02
C ALA A 87 -3.53 19.82 -6.73
N CYS A 88 -3.21 18.55 -6.52
CA CYS A 88 -1.83 18.11 -6.29
C CYS A 88 -0.91 18.40 -7.49
N ASN A 89 -1.38 18.28 -8.70
CA ASN A 89 -0.60 18.58 -9.91
C ASN A 89 -0.31 20.08 -10.09
N LYS A 90 -1.08 20.97 -9.46
CA LYS A 90 -0.85 22.42 -9.47
C LYS A 90 0.20 22.88 -8.47
N ILE A 91 0.69 21.99 -7.61
CA ILE A 91 1.69 22.32 -6.59
C ILE A 91 3.05 22.53 -7.25
N GLU A 92 3.60 23.72 -7.12
CA GLU A 92 4.96 24.05 -7.56
C GLU A 92 5.96 23.66 -6.46
N LEU A 93 6.51 22.45 -6.56
CA LEU A 93 7.37 21.84 -5.51
C LEU A 93 8.59 22.67 -5.18
N SER A 94 9.15 23.41 -6.15
CA SER A 94 10.34 24.27 -5.95
C SER A 94 10.19 25.31 -4.84
N ARG A 95 8.96 25.74 -4.56
CA ARG A 95 8.65 26.75 -3.52
C ARG A 95 8.79 26.21 -2.09
N TYR A 96 8.78 24.90 -1.93
CA TYR A 96 8.77 24.24 -0.62
C TYR A 96 10.10 23.56 -0.28
N VAL A 97 11.06 23.61 -1.19
CA VAL A 97 12.42 23.13 -0.95
C VAL A 97 13.09 23.98 0.15
N ASN A 98 13.67 23.32 1.12
CA ASN A 98 14.46 23.94 2.18
C ASN A 98 15.60 23.01 2.61
N ASP A 99 16.44 23.44 3.57
CA ASP A 99 17.61 22.70 4.03
C ASP A 99 17.28 21.30 4.61
N ARG A 100 16.02 21.05 4.99
CA ARG A 100 15.58 19.80 5.59
C ARG A 100 14.77 18.92 4.61
N ILE A 101 14.09 19.53 3.64
CA ILE A 101 13.17 18.85 2.73
C ILE A 101 13.57 19.17 1.29
N GLY A 102 14.07 18.14 0.59
CA GLY A 102 14.45 18.23 -0.82
C GLY A 102 13.29 17.88 -1.77
N LEU A 103 13.51 18.10 -3.07
CA LEU A 103 12.55 17.77 -4.12
C LEU A 103 12.05 16.30 -4.12
N PRO A 104 12.91 15.29 -3.85
CA PRO A 104 12.42 13.91 -3.78
C PRO A 104 11.38 13.72 -2.69
N THR A 105 11.65 14.21 -1.47
CA THR A 105 10.70 14.13 -0.35
C THR A 105 9.39 14.85 -0.64
N LEU A 106 9.44 16.01 -1.31
CA LEU A 106 8.25 16.76 -1.70
C LEU A 106 7.40 16.00 -2.73
N LYS A 107 8.03 15.30 -3.67
CA LYS A 107 7.34 14.42 -4.61
C LYS A 107 6.64 13.28 -3.87
N ASP A 108 7.32 12.63 -2.95
CA ASP A 108 6.75 11.55 -2.15
C ASP A 108 5.53 12.02 -1.34
N ILE A 109 5.62 13.22 -0.73
CA ILE A 109 4.49 13.83 0.00
C ILE A 109 3.31 14.05 -0.94
N VAL A 110 3.52 14.63 -2.11
CA VAL A 110 2.44 14.90 -3.07
C VAL A 110 1.85 13.60 -3.63
N ASP A 111 2.67 12.60 -3.92
CA ASP A 111 2.21 11.30 -4.39
C ASP A 111 1.39 10.57 -3.32
N GLU A 112 1.76 10.72 -2.04
CA GLU A 112 0.96 10.20 -0.93
C GLU A 112 -0.34 10.99 -0.75
N LEU A 113 -0.34 12.30 -0.91
CA LEU A 113 -1.57 13.10 -0.88
C LEU A 113 -2.55 12.69 -1.97
N LYS A 114 -2.07 12.36 -3.18
CA LYS A 114 -2.90 11.85 -4.28
C LYS A 114 -3.54 10.50 -3.95
N LYS A 115 -2.81 9.62 -3.25
CA LYS A 115 -3.23 8.25 -2.92
C LYS A 115 -3.99 8.14 -1.61
N SER A 116 -4.01 9.18 -0.79
CA SER A 116 -4.67 9.20 0.52
C SER A 116 -6.15 8.86 0.42
N GLY A 117 -6.60 7.99 1.32
CA GLY A 117 -7.96 7.45 1.32
C GLY A 117 -8.12 6.12 0.59
N ARG A 118 -7.11 5.63 -0.13
CA ARG A 118 -7.10 4.25 -0.62
C ARG A 118 -6.52 3.34 0.46
N ASP A 119 -7.31 2.39 0.93
CA ASP A 119 -6.77 1.28 1.72
C ASP A 119 -5.81 0.48 0.82
N PRO A 120 -4.49 0.43 1.12
CA PRO A 120 -3.57 -0.39 0.34
C PRO A 120 -3.93 -1.87 0.36
N ARG A 121 -4.75 -2.30 1.34
CA ARG A 121 -5.28 -3.66 1.43
C ARG A 121 -6.42 -3.92 0.46
N SER A 122 -7.16 -2.89 0.02
CA SER A 122 -8.25 -3.03 -0.96
C SER A 122 -7.75 -3.26 -2.39
N VAL A 123 -6.45 -3.05 -2.66
CA VAL A 123 -5.82 -3.27 -3.97
C VAL A 123 -5.18 -4.66 -4.07
N ALA A 124 -4.92 -5.31 -2.96
CA ALA A 124 -4.60 -6.73 -2.98
C ALA A 124 -5.89 -7.50 -3.29
N LYS A 125 -6.19 -7.70 -4.58
CA LYS A 125 -7.07 -8.79 -4.98
C LYS A 125 -6.43 -10.04 -4.37
N VAL A 126 -7.03 -10.55 -3.32
CA VAL A 126 -6.63 -11.85 -2.77
C VAL A 126 -6.88 -12.83 -3.91
N PHE A 127 -5.79 -13.25 -4.55
CA PHE A 127 -5.88 -14.31 -5.53
C PHE A 127 -6.32 -15.55 -4.76
N SER A 128 -7.44 -16.11 -5.11
CA SER A 128 -7.93 -17.38 -4.57
C SER A 128 -7.90 -18.41 -5.68
N PHE A 129 -7.32 -19.57 -5.38
CA PHE A 129 -7.45 -20.75 -6.23
C PHE A 129 -8.92 -21.20 -6.27
N ALA A 130 -9.25 -22.04 -7.22
CA ALA A 130 -10.60 -22.61 -7.31
C ALA A 130 -10.86 -23.52 -6.09
N ASP A 131 -11.92 -23.23 -5.34
CA ASP A 131 -12.26 -23.92 -4.08
C ASP A 131 -12.61 -25.42 -4.29
N ASN A 132 -12.86 -25.83 -5.50
CA ASN A 132 -13.23 -27.19 -5.88
C ASN A 132 -12.08 -28.02 -6.45
N ILE A 133 -10.85 -27.49 -6.48
CA ILE A 133 -9.67 -28.17 -7.04
C ILE A 133 -8.62 -28.28 -5.95
N HIS A 134 -8.33 -29.51 -5.54
CA HIS A 134 -7.36 -29.82 -4.49
C HIS A 134 -6.29 -30.82 -4.95
N THR A 135 -6.59 -31.58 -5.97
CA THR A 135 -5.71 -32.62 -6.53
C THR A 135 -5.74 -32.56 -8.06
N ILE A 136 -4.76 -33.20 -8.71
CA ILE A 136 -4.69 -33.29 -10.17
C ILE A 136 -5.91 -34.08 -10.72
N ASP A 137 -6.41 -35.02 -9.97
CA ASP A 137 -7.56 -35.85 -10.37
C ASP A 137 -8.89 -35.05 -10.46
N ASP A 138 -8.93 -33.87 -9.86
CA ASP A 138 -10.07 -32.96 -9.93
C ASP A 138 -10.11 -32.14 -11.22
N LEU A 139 -9.07 -32.26 -12.08
CA LEU A 139 -8.94 -31.50 -13.31
C LEU A 139 -9.55 -32.26 -14.49
N GLU A 140 -10.39 -31.58 -15.27
CA GLU A 140 -10.97 -32.08 -16.49
C GLU A 140 -10.48 -31.27 -17.72
N ILE A 141 -10.40 -31.94 -18.86
CA ILE A 141 -9.98 -31.28 -20.11
C ILE A 141 -11.02 -30.20 -20.48
N GLY A 142 -10.56 -28.99 -20.73
CA GLY A 142 -11.42 -27.83 -21.04
C GLY A 142 -11.81 -27.00 -19.83
N MET A 143 -11.39 -27.36 -18.61
CA MET A 143 -11.61 -26.55 -17.42
C MET A 143 -10.80 -25.26 -17.47
N VAL A 144 -11.41 -24.14 -17.08
CA VAL A 144 -10.74 -22.84 -16.91
C VAL A 144 -10.54 -22.60 -15.42
N VAL A 145 -9.29 -22.53 -14.99
CA VAL A 145 -8.92 -22.40 -13.60
C VAL A 145 -8.01 -21.17 -13.39
N PRO A 146 -8.15 -20.45 -12.27
CA PRO A 146 -7.22 -19.37 -11.93
C PRO A 146 -5.87 -19.98 -11.52
N GLY A 147 -4.76 -19.35 -11.96
CA GLY A 147 -3.40 -19.78 -11.61
C GLY A 147 -2.43 -18.64 -11.48
N ILE A 148 -1.32 -18.88 -10.79
CA ILE A 148 -0.22 -17.95 -10.63
C ILE A 148 0.99 -18.49 -11.36
N VAL A 149 1.60 -17.67 -12.23
CA VAL A 149 2.86 -18.02 -12.88
C VAL A 149 3.98 -18.06 -11.83
N THR A 150 4.54 -19.23 -11.60
CA THR A 150 5.62 -19.48 -10.61
C THR A 150 7.00 -19.39 -11.25
N ASN A 151 7.13 -19.82 -12.51
CA ASN A 151 8.41 -19.80 -13.22
C ASN A 151 8.20 -19.66 -14.73
N LEU A 152 9.13 -18.96 -15.38
CA LEU A 152 9.19 -18.80 -16.84
C LEU A 152 10.43 -19.49 -17.41
N THR A 153 10.22 -20.23 -18.49
CA THR A 153 11.29 -20.90 -19.26
C THR A 153 11.16 -20.56 -20.74
N ASN A 154 12.16 -20.84 -21.54
CA ASN A 154 12.12 -20.58 -23.00
C ASN A 154 11.02 -21.37 -23.74
N PHE A 155 10.54 -22.47 -23.17
CA PHE A 155 9.54 -23.35 -23.78
C PHE A 155 8.15 -23.22 -23.18
N GLY A 156 7.98 -22.39 -22.13
CA GLY A 156 6.66 -22.20 -21.52
C GLY A 156 6.72 -21.59 -20.13
N ALA A 157 5.56 -21.57 -19.46
CA ALA A 157 5.36 -21.06 -18.12
C ALA A 157 4.91 -22.16 -17.17
N PHE A 158 5.47 -22.22 -15.98
CA PHE A 158 4.94 -23.01 -14.88
C PHE A 158 3.90 -22.20 -14.11
N VAL A 159 2.77 -22.83 -13.85
CA VAL A 159 1.60 -22.17 -13.24
C VAL A 159 1.13 -22.99 -12.05
N ASP A 160 1.10 -22.39 -10.87
CA ASP A 160 0.46 -22.94 -9.69
C ASP A 160 -1.06 -22.66 -9.77
N ILE A 161 -1.85 -23.71 -9.72
CA ILE A 161 -3.31 -23.67 -9.74
C ILE A 161 -3.95 -24.10 -8.41
N GLY A 162 -3.12 -24.20 -7.33
CA GLY A 162 -3.56 -24.61 -6.00
C GLY A 162 -3.49 -26.11 -5.71
N VAL A 163 -2.93 -26.91 -6.63
CA VAL A 163 -2.61 -28.31 -6.41
C VAL A 163 -1.12 -28.49 -6.10
N LYS A 164 -0.73 -29.67 -5.60
CA LYS A 164 0.66 -29.92 -5.15
C LYS A 164 1.74 -29.88 -6.25
N GLN A 165 1.37 -29.77 -7.51
CA GLN A 165 2.27 -29.72 -8.66
C GLN A 165 1.89 -28.56 -9.58
N ASP A 166 2.89 -27.84 -10.07
CA ASP A 166 2.70 -26.78 -11.04
C ASP A 166 2.35 -27.39 -12.41
N GLY A 167 1.38 -26.77 -13.09
CA GLY A 167 1.07 -27.08 -14.49
C GLY A 167 2.06 -26.39 -15.42
N LEU A 168 2.36 -27.00 -16.58
CA LEU A 168 3.14 -26.38 -17.62
C LEU A 168 2.23 -25.90 -18.75
N VAL A 169 2.26 -24.59 -19.02
CA VAL A 169 1.66 -23.99 -20.23
C VAL A 169 2.77 -23.84 -21.27
N HIS A 170 2.67 -24.61 -22.35
CA HIS A 170 3.66 -24.54 -23.42
C HIS A 170 3.59 -23.18 -24.13
N ILE A 171 4.73 -22.71 -24.69
CA ILE A 171 4.83 -21.41 -25.34
C ILE A 171 3.81 -21.20 -26.47
N SER A 172 3.41 -22.27 -27.17
CA SER A 172 2.40 -22.21 -28.23
C SER A 172 0.98 -21.92 -27.72
N GLU A 173 0.73 -22.14 -26.41
CA GLU A 173 -0.58 -22.03 -25.80
C GLU A 173 -0.74 -20.76 -24.93
N ILE A 174 0.33 -19.95 -24.82
CA ILE A 174 0.32 -18.73 -24.00
C ILE A 174 -0.45 -17.59 -24.68
N ALA A 175 -0.39 -17.52 -26.01
CA ALA A 175 -1.06 -16.46 -26.79
C ALA A 175 -1.50 -16.97 -28.16
N ASP A 176 -2.52 -16.32 -28.73
CA ASP A 176 -3.06 -16.62 -30.08
C ASP A 176 -2.12 -16.22 -31.22
N LYS A 177 -0.96 -15.64 -30.93
CA LYS A 177 0.06 -15.24 -31.88
C LYS A 177 1.42 -15.79 -31.47
N TYR A 178 2.29 -15.98 -32.47
CA TYR A 178 3.66 -16.44 -32.21
C TYR A 178 4.40 -15.48 -31.27
N ILE A 179 4.93 -16.04 -30.20
CA ILE A 179 5.79 -15.36 -29.22
C ILE A 179 7.13 -16.11 -29.17
N SER A 180 8.23 -15.37 -29.10
CA SER A 180 9.58 -15.94 -28.98
C SER A 180 10.04 -16.08 -27.54
N ASN A 181 9.44 -15.31 -26.61
CA ASN A 181 9.75 -15.35 -25.20
C ASN A 181 8.45 -15.22 -24.38
N PRO A 182 8.14 -16.16 -23.48
CA PRO A 182 6.99 -16.07 -22.58
C PRO A 182 6.92 -14.80 -21.74
N ALA A 183 8.06 -14.23 -21.35
CA ALA A 183 8.15 -13.00 -20.56
C ALA A 183 7.65 -11.73 -21.29
N ASP A 184 7.38 -11.81 -22.59
CA ASP A 184 6.86 -10.66 -23.36
C ASP A 184 5.32 -10.51 -23.21
N VAL A 185 4.66 -11.54 -22.65
CA VAL A 185 3.19 -11.64 -22.58
C VAL A 185 2.66 -11.89 -21.15
N LEU A 186 3.47 -12.54 -20.29
CA LEU A 186 3.09 -12.92 -18.92
C LEU A 186 3.73 -12.03 -17.85
#